data_7a053885da2163614901977c583c22b1
#
_entry.id   7a053885da2163614901977c583c22b1
#
_cell.length_a   1.000
_cell.length_b   1.000
_cell.length_c   1.000
_cell.angle_alpha   90.00
_cell.angle_beta   90.00
_cell.angle_gamma   90.00
#
_symmetry.space_group_name_H-M   'P 1'
#
loop_
_entity.id
_entity.type
_entity.pdbx_description
1 polymer ?
#
loop_
_entity_poly.entity_id
_entity_poly.type
_entity_poly.pdbx_seq_one_letter_code
_entity_poly.pdbx_strand_id
1 'polypeptide(L)'
;MSNTTAPPRQHASTGPQGPQPEEPAHAERVRTLASVRPVGTLCTLSAKHPGYPFGSLMPFALDDRGRPIFLISNMAMHTHNLKKDGRASLFVEHASADGDPLGAARATLVGDVAAVPEPEIAAARELYLARHENSR
;
A
#
# COMPACT_ATOMS: atom_id res chain seq x y z
N MET A 1 -50.96 -16.91 23.79
CA MET A 1 -49.65 -16.36 23.38
C MET A 1 -49.27 -17.06 22.09
N SER A 2 -49.50 -16.42 20.97
CA SER A 2 -49.27 -17.00 19.64
C SER A 2 -47.84 -16.66 19.22
N ASN A 3 -46.98 -17.67 19.14
CA ASN A 3 -45.61 -17.53 18.68
C ASN A 3 -45.58 -17.68 17.16
N THR A 4 -45.59 -16.56 16.46
CA THR A 4 -45.49 -16.57 14.98
C THR A 4 -44.01 -16.54 14.60
N THR A 5 -43.47 -17.72 14.34
CA THR A 5 -42.11 -17.86 13.77
C THR A 5 -42.19 -17.54 12.28
N ALA A 6 -41.52 -16.47 11.86
CA ALA A 6 -41.39 -16.13 10.45
C ALA A 6 -40.56 -17.22 9.72
N PRO A 7 -40.95 -17.61 8.49
CA PRO A 7 -40.21 -18.61 7.74
C PRO A 7 -38.83 -18.09 7.34
N PRO A 8 -37.81 -18.97 7.26
CA PRO A 8 -36.46 -18.56 6.84
C PRO A 8 -36.53 -18.04 5.40
N ARG A 9 -35.87 -16.91 5.16
CA ARG A 9 -35.71 -16.35 3.82
C ARG A 9 -34.91 -17.36 2.97
N GLN A 10 -35.59 -17.97 2.01
CA GLN A 10 -34.94 -18.75 0.97
C GLN A 10 -34.17 -17.78 0.08
N HIS A 11 -32.84 -17.89 0.08
CA HIS A 11 -32.03 -17.27 -0.94
C HIS A 11 -32.38 -17.90 -2.27
N ALA A 12 -32.92 -17.11 -3.20
CA ALA A 12 -33.21 -17.56 -4.54
C ALA A 12 -31.91 -18.09 -5.17
N SER A 13 -31.89 -19.38 -5.52
CA SER A 13 -30.84 -19.96 -6.32
C SER A 13 -30.90 -19.28 -7.68
N THR A 14 -29.93 -18.45 -7.98
CA THR A 14 -29.68 -17.97 -9.33
C THR A 14 -29.36 -19.16 -10.22
N GLY A 15 -29.99 -19.24 -11.40
CA GLY A 15 -29.78 -20.31 -12.40
C GLY A 15 -28.28 -20.46 -12.77
N PRO A 16 -27.94 -21.39 -13.69
CA PRO A 16 -26.55 -21.73 -13.99
C PRO A 16 -25.80 -20.48 -14.39
N GLN A 17 -24.88 -20.08 -13.50
CA GLN A 17 -23.97 -18.97 -13.76
C GLN A 17 -22.95 -19.47 -14.79
N GLY A 18 -22.79 -18.72 -15.87
CA GLY A 18 -21.70 -18.94 -16.82
C GLY A 18 -20.35 -18.89 -16.11
N PRO A 19 -19.25 -19.28 -16.79
CA PRO A 19 -17.92 -19.26 -16.18
C PRO A 19 -17.64 -17.89 -15.58
N GLN A 20 -17.47 -17.84 -14.26
CA GLN A 20 -17.11 -16.60 -13.57
C GLN A 20 -15.69 -16.21 -13.96
N PRO A 21 -15.41 -14.91 -14.17
CA PRO A 21 -14.03 -14.46 -14.38
C PRO A 21 -13.18 -14.90 -13.20
N GLU A 22 -12.00 -15.39 -13.51
CA GLU A 22 -11.01 -15.80 -12.51
C GLU A 22 -10.68 -14.63 -11.58
N GLU A 23 -10.77 -14.84 -10.27
CA GLU A 23 -10.42 -13.78 -9.31
C GLU A 23 -8.91 -13.46 -9.36
N PRO A 24 -8.53 -12.16 -9.33
CA PRO A 24 -7.11 -11.78 -9.29
C PRO A 24 -6.38 -12.41 -8.10
N ALA A 25 -5.15 -12.82 -8.29
CA ALA A 25 -4.28 -13.26 -7.21
C ALA A 25 -4.05 -12.15 -6.18
N HIS A 26 -3.75 -12.49 -4.94
CA HIS A 26 -3.46 -11.51 -3.89
C HIS A 26 -2.34 -10.53 -4.30
N ALA A 27 -1.28 -11.04 -4.92
CA ALA A 27 -0.19 -10.21 -5.42
C ALA A 27 -0.64 -9.17 -6.46
N GLU A 28 -1.55 -9.54 -7.35
CA GLU A 28 -2.14 -8.62 -8.34
C GLU A 28 -3.01 -7.55 -7.68
N ARG A 29 -3.79 -7.93 -6.66
CA ARG A 29 -4.60 -6.99 -5.88
C ARG A 29 -3.73 -5.96 -5.15
N VAL A 30 -2.63 -6.40 -4.55
CA VAL A 30 -1.66 -5.53 -3.88
C VAL A 30 -1.00 -4.58 -4.87
N ARG A 31 -0.59 -5.09 -6.04
CA ARG A 31 0.00 -4.26 -7.10
C ARG A 31 -0.98 -3.21 -7.60
N THR A 32 -2.24 -3.57 -7.81
CA THR A 32 -3.30 -2.64 -8.20
C THR A 32 -3.50 -1.57 -7.12
N LEU A 33 -3.62 -1.96 -5.86
CA LEU A 33 -3.77 -1.02 -4.74
C LEU A 33 -2.60 -0.03 -4.70
N ALA A 34 -1.37 -0.50 -4.78
CA ALA A 34 -0.19 0.36 -4.77
C ALA A 34 -0.12 1.27 -6.00
N SER A 35 -0.66 0.85 -7.16
CA SER A 35 -0.68 1.66 -8.38
C SER A 35 -1.69 2.80 -8.33
N VAL A 36 -2.80 2.65 -7.60
CA VAL A 36 -3.86 3.68 -7.51
C VAL A 36 -3.70 4.61 -6.31
N ARG A 37 -2.92 4.23 -5.30
CA ARG A 37 -2.67 5.06 -4.11
C ARG A 37 -1.33 5.78 -4.21
N PRO A 38 -1.33 7.12 -4.17
CA PRO A 38 -0.09 7.90 -4.31
C PRO A 38 0.71 8.00 -3.00
N VAL A 39 0.10 7.67 -1.87
CA VAL A 39 0.66 7.89 -0.53
C VAL A 39 0.41 6.67 0.33
N GLY A 40 1.39 6.31 1.13
CA GLY A 40 1.30 5.29 2.16
C GLY A 40 1.92 5.74 3.47
N THR A 41 1.93 4.86 4.46
CA THR A 41 2.66 5.05 5.71
C THR A 41 3.93 4.21 5.67
N LEU A 42 5.07 4.88 5.65
CA LEU A 42 6.37 4.20 5.74
C LEU A 42 6.74 4.03 7.20
N CYS A 43 6.92 2.79 7.63
CA CYS A 43 7.35 2.44 8.98
C CYS A 43 8.81 2.06 8.94
N THR A 44 9.64 2.76 9.71
CA THR A 44 11.08 2.56 9.83
C THR A 44 11.47 2.28 11.27
N LEU A 45 12.68 1.82 11.51
CA LEU A 45 13.22 1.64 12.85
C LEU A 45 13.87 2.94 13.32
N SER A 46 13.43 3.48 14.46
CA SER A 46 13.91 4.75 14.97
C SER A 46 15.43 4.72 15.28
N ALA A 47 16.16 5.62 14.68
CA ALA A 47 17.56 5.83 15.03
C ALA A 47 17.72 6.57 16.37
N LYS A 48 16.80 7.49 16.67
CA LYS A 48 16.81 8.31 17.88
C LYS A 48 16.34 7.55 19.11
N HIS A 49 15.36 6.67 18.94
CA HIS A 49 14.79 5.83 20.00
C HIS A 49 14.90 4.36 19.60
N PRO A 50 16.05 3.72 19.78
CA PRO A 50 16.31 2.35 19.32
C PRO A 50 15.26 1.36 19.82
N GLY A 51 14.80 0.49 18.92
CA GLY A 51 13.79 -0.52 19.20
C GLY A 51 12.35 -0.06 18.98
N TYR A 52 12.10 1.22 18.77
CA TYR A 52 10.77 1.74 18.47
C TYR A 52 10.54 1.91 16.97
N PRO A 53 9.40 1.45 16.43
CA PRO A 53 9.00 1.75 15.07
C PRO A 53 8.59 3.22 14.94
N PHE A 54 8.82 3.79 13.75
CA PHE A 54 8.51 5.17 13.42
C PHE A 54 7.74 5.24 12.12
N GLY A 55 6.51 5.74 12.15
CA GLY A 55 5.62 5.89 10.99
C GLY A 55 5.69 7.28 10.39
N SER A 56 5.76 7.36 9.05
CA SER A 56 5.79 8.61 8.30
C SER A 56 4.80 8.55 7.14
N LEU A 57 4.10 9.64 6.89
CA LEU A 57 3.36 9.80 5.64
C LEU A 57 4.37 9.85 4.48
N MET A 58 4.18 8.99 3.48
CA MET A 58 5.16 8.82 2.42
C MET A 58 4.52 8.76 1.04
N PRO A 59 4.66 9.82 0.23
CA PRO A 59 4.39 9.73 -1.19
C PRO A 59 5.35 8.73 -1.85
N PHE A 60 4.86 7.92 -2.75
CA PHE A 60 5.67 6.93 -3.46
C PHE A 60 5.21 6.76 -4.90
N ALA A 61 6.07 6.23 -5.72
CA ALA A 61 5.75 5.73 -7.05
C ALA A 61 6.21 4.28 -7.15
N LEU A 62 5.82 3.60 -8.21
CA LEU A 62 6.28 2.25 -8.50
C LEU A 62 7.23 2.29 -9.69
N ASP A 63 8.31 1.52 -9.62
CA ASP A 63 9.14 1.27 -10.79
C ASP A 63 8.50 0.22 -11.71
N ASP A 64 9.14 -0.09 -12.81
CA ASP A 64 8.66 -1.05 -13.82
C ASP A 64 8.60 -2.50 -13.30
N ARG A 65 9.24 -2.79 -12.17
CA ARG A 65 9.14 -4.07 -11.46
C ARG A 65 8.08 -4.06 -10.34
N GLY A 66 7.37 -2.94 -10.16
CA GLY A 66 6.38 -2.77 -9.10
C GLY A 66 6.99 -2.51 -7.72
N ARG A 67 8.27 -2.11 -7.65
CA ARG A 67 8.92 -1.75 -6.38
C ARG A 67 8.62 -0.30 -6.04
N PRO A 68 8.24 -0.01 -4.78
CA PRO A 68 8.07 1.37 -4.33
C PRO A 68 9.38 2.16 -4.39
N ILE A 69 9.30 3.37 -4.93
CA ILE A 69 10.40 4.34 -4.96
C ILE A 69 9.96 5.60 -4.22
N PHE A 70 10.90 6.19 -3.50
CA PHE A 70 10.68 7.37 -2.66
C PHE A 70 11.66 8.47 -3.04
N LEU A 71 11.18 9.71 -3.05
CA LEU A 71 12.05 10.90 -3.09
C LEU A 71 12.05 11.51 -1.68
N ILE A 72 13.12 11.34 -0.96
CA ILE A 72 13.21 11.71 0.45
C ILE A 72 14.26 12.77 0.71
N SER A 73 13.98 13.65 1.67
CA SER A 73 14.92 14.66 2.13
C SER A 73 16.01 14.06 3.01
N ASN A 74 17.23 14.51 2.84
CA ASN A 74 18.35 14.13 3.72
C ASN A 74 18.17 14.61 5.18
N MET A 75 17.29 15.59 5.41
CA MET A 75 17.01 16.14 6.74
C MET A 75 15.90 15.40 7.49
N ALA A 76 15.11 14.58 6.80
CA ALA A 76 13.97 13.92 7.40
C ALA A 76 14.37 12.79 8.35
N MET A 77 13.59 12.60 9.40
CA MET A 77 13.83 11.54 10.41
C MET A 77 13.81 10.14 9.79
N HIS A 78 12.87 9.87 8.89
CA HIS A 78 12.81 8.57 8.19
C HIS A 78 14.07 8.29 7.36
N THR A 79 14.71 9.32 6.80
CA THR A 79 15.96 9.17 6.06
C THR A 79 17.11 8.75 6.98
N HIS A 80 17.21 9.38 8.16
CA HIS A 80 18.21 8.98 9.17
C HIS A 80 17.97 7.55 9.66
N ASN A 81 16.72 7.19 9.88
CA ASN A 81 16.34 5.84 10.27
C ASN A 81 16.78 4.81 9.22
N LEU A 82 16.47 5.05 7.94
CA LEU A 82 16.81 4.14 6.85
C LEU A 82 18.30 4.01 6.61
N LYS A 83 19.09 5.08 6.81
CA LYS A 83 20.55 5.02 6.71
C LYS A 83 21.16 4.14 7.80
N LYS A 84 20.55 4.11 8.96
CA LYS A 84 21.00 3.28 10.07
C LYS A 84 20.53 1.82 9.92
N ASP A 85 19.30 1.62 9.51
CA ASP A 85 18.68 0.30 9.30
C ASP A 85 17.66 0.41 8.18
N GLY A 86 17.89 -0.27 7.06
CA GLY A 86 17.04 -0.22 5.87
C GLY A 86 15.77 -1.04 5.96
N ARG A 87 15.58 -1.83 7.01
CA ARG A 87 14.36 -2.64 7.18
C ARG A 87 13.17 -1.72 7.39
N ALA A 88 12.12 -1.92 6.59
CA ALA A 88 10.95 -1.06 6.62
C ALA A 88 9.70 -1.81 6.16
N SER A 89 8.56 -1.21 6.42
CA SER A 89 7.30 -1.61 5.82
C SER A 89 6.55 -0.39 5.29
N LEU A 90 5.84 -0.57 4.19
CA LEU A 90 4.96 0.43 3.60
C LEU A 90 3.52 -0.06 3.70
N PHE A 91 2.71 0.63 4.48
CA PHE A 91 1.28 0.37 4.61
C PHE A 91 0.51 1.24 3.64
N VAL A 92 -0.29 0.58 2.79
CA VAL A 92 -1.09 1.24 1.76
C VAL A 92 -2.54 0.85 1.95
N GLU A 93 -3.44 1.82 1.91
CA GLU A 93 -4.87 1.60 2.04
C GLU A 93 -5.69 2.38 1.01
N HIS A 94 -6.88 1.89 0.74
CA HIS A 94 -7.89 2.59 -0.03
C HIS A 94 -9.22 2.50 0.73
N ALA A 95 -9.79 3.65 1.10
CA ALA A 95 -11.03 3.69 1.86
C ALA A 95 -12.15 2.92 1.15
N SER A 96 -12.95 2.17 1.91
CA SER A 96 -14.13 1.51 1.38
C SER A 96 -15.21 2.53 1.00
N ALA A 97 -16.04 2.17 0.02
CA ALA A 97 -17.11 3.04 -0.48
C ALA A 97 -18.19 3.34 0.57
N ASP A 98 -18.38 2.46 1.53
CA ASP A 98 -19.35 2.60 2.62
C ASP A 98 -18.79 3.32 3.85
N GLY A 99 -17.51 3.68 3.85
CA GLY A 99 -16.84 4.38 4.94
C GLY A 99 -16.44 3.48 6.12
N ASP A 100 -16.64 2.17 6.06
CA ASP A 100 -16.17 1.24 7.08
C ASP A 100 -14.64 1.09 7.02
N PRO A 101 -13.87 1.52 8.05
CA PRO A 101 -12.43 1.39 8.04
C PRO A 101 -11.94 -0.05 7.90
N LEU A 102 -12.66 -1.01 8.45
CA LEU A 102 -12.30 -2.43 8.38
C LEU A 102 -12.62 -3.06 7.02
N GLY A 103 -13.49 -2.43 6.23
CA GLY A 103 -13.77 -2.80 4.84
C GLY A 103 -12.77 -2.24 3.83
N ALA A 104 -11.83 -1.39 4.24
CA ALA A 104 -10.83 -0.80 3.36
C ALA A 104 -9.88 -1.87 2.78
N ALA A 105 -9.65 -1.78 1.47
CA ALA A 105 -8.56 -2.52 0.84
C ALA A 105 -7.23 -2.04 1.42
N ARG A 106 -6.38 -2.94 1.90
CA ARG A 106 -5.12 -2.60 2.55
C ARG A 106 -4.06 -3.66 2.35
N ALA A 107 -2.82 -3.22 2.35
CA ALA A 107 -1.67 -4.11 2.26
C ALA A 107 -0.47 -3.52 3.00
N THR A 108 0.36 -4.38 3.53
CA THR A 108 1.67 -4.03 4.06
C THR A 108 2.75 -4.66 3.19
N LEU A 109 3.59 -3.83 2.61
CA LEU A 109 4.76 -4.27 1.87
C LEU A 109 5.97 -4.24 2.82
N VAL A 110 6.64 -5.36 2.98
CA VAL A 110 7.79 -5.50 3.89
C VAL A 110 9.04 -5.72 3.06
N GLY A 111 10.12 -5.01 3.39
CA GLY A 111 11.36 -5.15 2.64
C GLY A 111 12.48 -4.25 3.17
N ASP A 112 13.56 -4.23 2.43
CA ASP A 112 14.72 -3.37 2.69
C ASP A 112 14.70 -2.17 1.75
N VAL A 113 14.88 -0.98 2.31
CA VAL A 113 14.97 0.27 1.57
C VAL A 113 16.43 0.67 1.47
N ALA A 114 16.92 0.83 0.25
CA ALA A 114 18.28 1.24 -0.05
C ALA A 114 18.29 2.42 -1.02
N ALA A 115 19.39 3.15 -1.05
CA ALA A 115 19.58 4.18 -2.05
C ALA A 115 19.57 3.59 -3.46
N VAL A 116 18.91 4.29 -4.39
CA VAL A 116 18.91 3.88 -5.80
C VAL A 116 20.33 3.96 -6.35
N PRO A 117 20.83 2.91 -7.05
CA PRO A 117 22.14 2.94 -7.68
C PRO A 117 22.29 4.12 -8.65
N GLU A 118 23.45 4.77 -8.69
CA GLU A 118 23.70 5.96 -9.48
C GLU A 118 23.23 5.88 -10.94
N PRO A 119 23.44 4.77 -11.68
CA PRO A 119 22.98 4.66 -13.07
C PRO A 119 21.45 4.65 -13.24
N GLU A 120 20.70 4.34 -12.17
CA GLU A 120 19.25 4.21 -12.18
C GLU A 120 18.53 5.46 -11.62
N ILE A 121 19.24 6.41 -11.02
CA ILE A 121 18.65 7.57 -10.34
C ILE A 121 17.79 8.41 -11.28
N ALA A 122 18.28 8.73 -12.47
CA ALA A 122 17.56 9.58 -13.41
C ALA A 122 16.21 8.97 -13.82
N ALA A 123 16.19 7.67 -14.15
CA ALA A 123 14.96 6.97 -14.53
C ALA A 123 13.99 6.86 -13.35
N ALA A 124 14.47 6.52 -12.16
CA ALA A 124 13.65 6.46 -10.96
C ALA A 124 13.04 7.81 -10.60
N ARG A 125 13.82 8.89 -10.72
CA ARG A 125 13.35 10.25 -10.50
C ARG A 125 12.24 10.64 -11.46
N GLU A 126 12.36 10.32 -12.73
CA GLU A 126 11.32 10.61 -13.71
C GLU A 126 10.03 9.85 -13.43
N LEU A 127 10.10 8.58 -13.08
CA LEU A 127 8.93 7.79 -12.68
C LEU A 127 8.22 8.40 -11.46
N TYR A 128 8.99 8.81 -10.46
CA TYR A 128 8.44 9.46 -9.27
C TYR A 128 7.76 10.79 -9.62
N LEU A 129 8.43 11.65 -10.39
CA LEU A 129 7.92 12.98 -10.75
C LEU A 129 6.72 12.92 -11.70
N ALA A 130 6.62 11.88 -12.54
CA ALA A 130 5.44 11.66 -13.37
C ALA A 130 4.18 11.43 -12.54
N ARG A 131 4.33 10.82 -11.37
CA ARG A 131 3.22 10.57 -10.44
C ARG A 131 2.98 11.75 -9.49
N HIS A 132 4.03 12.47 -9.12
CA HIS A 132 4.02 13.57 -8.14
C HIS A 132 4.57 14.86 -8.74
N GLU A 133 3.82 15.46 -9.65
CA GLU A 133 4.25 16.66 -10.40
C GLU A 133 4.59 17.86 -9.50
N ASN A 134 3.92 17.98 -8.36
CA ASN A 134 4.17 19.07 -7.40
C ASN A 134 5.47 18.90 -6.58
N SER A 135 6.22 17.84 -6.81
CA SER A 135 7.50 17.58 -6.11
C SER A 135 8.73 18.01 -6.91
N ARG A 136 8.52 18.75 -8.00
CA ARG A 136 9.59 19.31 -8.86
C ARG A 136 10.27 20.52 -8.23
#